data_be5a786f0948c4d01efc29dc9f3ddba3
#
_entry.id   be5a786f0948c4d01efc29dc9f3ddba3
#
_cell.length_a   1.000
_cell.length_b   1.000
_cell.length_c   1.000
_cell.angle_alpha   90.00
_cell.angle_beta   90.00
_cell.angle_gamma   90.00
#
_symmetry.space_group_name_H-M   'P 1'
#
loop_
_entity.id
_entity.type
_entity.pdbx_description
1 polymer ?
#
loop_
_entity_poly.entity_id
_entity_poly.type
_entity_poly.pdbx_seq_one_letter_code
_entity_poly.pdbx_strand_id
1 'polypeptide(L)'
;SGKMAEPFLTDYGLSVSVYHPVEFLSTQHHLQKDDLAIFISQVGNSALVVKAQRAAKGKCITVGLTGNDDGLIAREADAHINIGCGEENWNSKTKGVSCTVLSLLLFGLHAARMQGYIDQERLDAELAEIRGIVSHLRRYTEELEAQMERFTGLVEAHNMLWVTATAHHYAVAREFAMKVTECAYIKAAHKELEEFLHGFEMGVDGNDVFLIYALDGASRDFGEGLRRFLLGNRLTDRICVVSNRDGGDIRCSAPDSRFNIFVGLAFLQLASYRLSLKFGIDARHVRYRNINEFVKTKL
;
A
#
# COMPACT_ATOMS: atom_id res chain seq x y z
N SER A 1 0.31 4.75 -1.56
CA SER A 1 -0.60 4.37 -2.68
C SER A 1 0.12 4.42 -4.03
N GLY A 2 0.83 5.53 -4.41
CA GLY A 2 1.51 5.64 -5.70
C GLY A 2 2.45 4.47 -6.00
N LYS A 3 3.29 4.07 -5.04
CA LYS A 3 4.19 2.91 -5.17
C LYS A 3 3.48 1.57 -5.36
N MET A 4 2.19 1.45 -5.01
CA MET A 4 1.40 0.24 -5.29
C MET A 4 0.92 0.22 -6.75
N ALA A 5 0.64 1.39 -7.33
CA ALA A 5 0.20 1.48 -8.71
C ALA A 5 1.36 1.47 -9.71
N GLU A 6 2.55 1.95 -9.33
CA GLU A 6 3.71 2.14 -10.21
C GLU A 6 4.05 0.90 -11.07
N PRO A 7 4.16 -0.34 -10.53
CA PRO A 7 4.50 -1.50 -11.35
C PRO A 7 3.43 -1.83 -12.39
N PHE A 8 2.16 -1.59 -12.09
CA PHE A 8 1.06 -1.78 -13.05
C PHE A 8 1.10 -0.76 -14.18
N LEU A 9 1.27 0.52 -13.83
CA LEU A 9 1.34 1.61 -14.81
C LEU A 9 2.54 1.42 -15.75
N THR A 10 3.68 0.95 -15.21
CA THR A 10 4.86 0.62 -16.01
C THR A 10 4.58 -0.55 -16.95
N ASP A 11 3.87 -1.60 -16.49
CA ASP A 11 3.47 -2.74 -17.34
C ASP A 11 2.48 -2.34 -18.43
N TYR A 12 1.69 -1.27 -18.22
CA TYR A 12 0.84 -0.69 -19.26
C TYR A 12 1.60 0.13 -20.30
N GLY A 13 2.93 0.25 -20.15
CA GLY A 13 3.80 1.00 -21.06
C GLY A 13 3.99 2.48 -20.70
N LEU A 14 3.46 2.92 -19.57
CA LEU A 14 3.62 4.30 -19.09
C LEU A 14 4.98 4.48 -18.40
N SER A 15 5.68 5.57 -18.70
CA SER A 15 6.88 5.97 -17.95
C SER A 15 6.44 6.66 -16.65
N VAL A 16 6.65 6.01 -15.52
CA VAL A 16 6.18 6.46 -14.21
C VAL A 16 7.31 6.55 -13.21
N SER A 17 7.31 7.62 -12.41
CA SER A 17 8.17 7.79 -11.25
C SER A 17 7.35 8.29 -10.06
N VAL A 18 7.54 7.67 -8.90
CA VAL A 18 6.83 8.04 -7.68
C VAL A 18 7.79 8.61 -6.66
N TYR A 19 7.56 9.86 -6.26
CA TYR A 19 8.39 10.62 -5.34
C TYR A 19 7.67 10.95 -4.04
N HIS A 20 8.42 11.07 -2.96
CA HIS A 20 7.96 11.86 -1.83
C HIS A 20 8.02 13.36 -2.15
N PRO A 21 7.15 14.20 -1.52
CA PRO A 21 7.07 15.61 -1.89
C PRO A 21 8.41 16.37 -1.79
N VAL A 22 9.26 16.04 -0.81
CA VAL A 22 10.58 16.67 -0.64
C VAL A 22 11.53 16.25 -1.76
N GLU A 23 11.53 14.98 -2.11
CA GLU A 23 12.31 14.43 -3.22
C GLU A 23 11.90 15.09 -4.55
N PHE A 24 10.58 15.17 -4.80
CA PHE A 24 10.04 15.84 -5.96
C PHE A 24 10.49 17.29 -6.05
N LEU A 25 10.47 18.03 -4.95
CA LEU A 25 10.92 19.42 -4.91
C LEU A 25 12.38 19.60 -5.31
N SER A 26 13.23 18.59 -5.13
CA SER A 26 14.64 18.61 -5.57
C SER A 26 14.80 18.23 -7.06
N THR A 27 13.84 17.52 -7.65
CA THR A 27 13.92 17.01 -9.04
C THR A 27 12.99 17.71 -10.03
N GLN A 28 12.13 18.60 -9.56
CA GLN A 28 11.11 19.27 -10.40
C GLN A 28 11.64 20.07 -11.60
N HIS A 29 12.93 20.39 -11.62
CA HIS A 29 13.58 21.11 -12.73
C HIS A 29 13.70 20.26 -14.00
N HIS A 30 13.49 18.96 -13.91
CA HIS A 30 13.45 18.05 -15.06
C HIS A 30 12.07 17.96 -15.74
N LEU A 31 11.03 18.56 -15.14
CA LEU A 31 9.68 18.52 -15.70
C LEU A 31 9.60 19.18 -17.07
N GLN A 32 8.90 18.50 -17.97
CA GLN A 32 8.57 18.99 -19.31
C GLN A 32 7.09 19.35 -19.39
N LYS A 33 6.72 20.19 -20.38
CA LYS A 33 5.32 20.64 -20.55
C LYS A 33 4.32 19.49 -20.79
N ASP A 34 4.79 18.43 -21.43
CA ASP A 34 3.99 17.24 -21.76
C ASP A 34 3.97 16.21 -20.64
N ASP A 35 4.70 16.45 -19.56
CA ASP A 35 4.62 15.59 -18.37
C ASP A 35 3.29 15.79 -17.63
N LEU A 36 2.83 14.72 -16.99
CA LEU A 36 1.69 14.72 -16.08
C LEU A 36 2.15 14.45 -14.65
N ALA A 37 1.94 15.42 -13.76
CA ALA A 37 2.24 15.24 -12.33
C ALA A 37 0.96 15.08 -11.51
N ILE A 38 0.79 13.90 -10.89
CA ILE A 38 -0.35 13.57 -10.04
C ILE A 38 0.04 13.78 -8.57
N PHE A 39 -0.63 14.70 -7.89
CA PHE A 39 -0.42 15.00 -6.48
C PHE A 39 -1.48 14.31 -5.62
N ILE A 40 -1.03 13.44 -4.71
CA ILE A 40 -1.91 12.55 -3.94
C ILE A 40 -1.98 13.03 -2.49
N SER A 41 -3.18 13.40 -2.04
CA SER A 41 -3.46 13.71 -0.63
C SER A 41 -4.94 13.49 -0.34
N GLN A 42 -5.27 12.57 0.56
CA GLN A 42 -6.67 12.22 0.80
C GLN A 42 -7.52 13.42 1.25
N VAL A 43 -7.00 14.27 2.12
CA VAL A 43 -7.70 15.49 2.61
C VAL A 43 -7.43 16.71 1.71
N GLY A 44 -6.46 16.62 0.80
CA GLY A 44 -6.13 17.68 -0.15
C GLY A 44 -5.29 18.84 0.42
N ASN A 45 -4.93 18.84 1.72
CA ASN A 45 -4.30 19.96 2.41
C ASN A 45 -2.93 19.62 3.05
N SER A 46 -2.28 18.53 2.60
CA SER A 46 -0.92 18.18 3.08
C SER A 46 0.08 19.24 2.62
N ALA A 47 0.72 19.92 3.57
CA ALA A 47 1.53 21.12 3.31
C ALA A 47 2.62 20.92 2.25
N LEU A 48 3.38 19.82 2.36
CA LEU A 48 4.44 19.51 1.40
C LEU A 48 3.91 19.09 0.02
N VAL A 49 2.75 18.41 -0.03
CA VAL A 49 2.12 18.03 -1.30
C VAL A 49 1.63 19.27 -2.03
N VAL A 50 0.96 20.20 -1.33
CA VAL A 50 0.54 21.49 -1.91
C VAL A 50 1.75 22.30 -2.39
N LYS A 51 2.84 22.35 -1.59
CA LYS A 51 4.08 23.01 -1.99
C LYS A 51 4.67 22.41 -3.27
N ALA A 52 4.69 21.07 -3.35
CA ALA A 52 5.19 20.36 -4.54
C ALA A 52 4.32 20.66 -5.77
N GLN A 53 3.00 20.66 -5.64
CA GLN A 53 2.08 20.99 -6.73
C GLN A 53 2.29 22.43 -7.23
N ARG A 54 2.38 23.40 -6.32
CA ARG A 54 2.64 24.79 -6.68
C ARG A 54 3.95 24.97 -7.42
N ALA A 55 4.98 24.18 -7.04
CA ALA A 55 6.27 24.21 -7.72
C ALA A 55 6.25 23.58 -9.14
N ALA A 56 5.31 22.67 -9.41
CA ALA A 56 5.10 22.06 -10.72
C ALA A 56 4.21 22.92 -11.65
N LYS A 57 3.37 23.76 -11.07
CA LYS A 57 2.37 24.54 -11.82
C LYS A 57 3.02 25.39 -12.92
N GLY A 58 2.50 25.26 -14.14
CA GLY A 58 3.02 25.94 -15.34
C GLY A 58 4.26 25.27 -15.96
N LYS A 59 4.84 24.24 -15.34
CA LYS A 59 5.94 23.44 -15.90
C LYS A 59 5.46 22.17 -16.59
N CYS A 60 4.39 21.58 -16.07
CA CYS A 60 3.74 20.37 -16.58
C CYS A 60 2.23 20.45 -16.31
N ILE A 61 1.47 19.46 -16.77
CA ILE A 61 0.05 19.31 -16.42
C ILE A 61 -0.04 18.76 -14.98
N THR A 62 -0.79 19.45 -14.12
CA THR A 62 -0.96 19.07 -12.71
C THR A 62 -2.34 18.47 -12.47
N VAL A 63 -2.39 17.32 -11.76
CA VAL A 63 -3.64 16.67 -11.35
C VAL A 63 -3.65 16.49 -9.84
N GLY A 64 -4.70 16.97 -9.18
CA GLY A 64 -4.96 16.68 -7.77
C GLY A 64 -5.76 15.38 -7.62
N LEU A 65 -5.22 14.39 -6.91
CA LEU A 65 -5.92 13.14 -6.59
C LEU A 65 -6.27 13.14 -5.10
N THR A 66 -7.54 13.34 -4.76
CA THR A 66 -8.00 13.58 -3.38
C THR A 66 -9.43 13.08 -3.14
N GLY A 67 -9.78 12.82 -1.89
CA GLY A 67 -11.17 12.54 -1.47
C GLY A 67 -11.96 13.80 -1.07
N ASN A 68 -11.37 15.00 -1.25
CA ASN A 68 -11.97 16.26 -0.85
C ASN A 68 -11.85 17.28 -1.99
N ASP A 69 -12.97 17.57 -2.65
CA ASP A 69 -13.03 18.48 -3.81
C ASP A 69 -12.70 19.94 -3.41
N ASP A 70 -12.87 20.29 -2.13
CA ASP A 70 -12.52 21.60 -1.58
C ASP A 70 -11.05 21.69 -1.12
N GLY A 71 -10.32 20.60 -1.19
CA GLY A 71 -8.90 20.56 -0.83
C GLY A 71 -8.02 21.41 -1.75
N LEU A 72 -6.94 21.98 -1.21
CA LEU A 72 -6.04 22.86 -1.98
C LEU A 72 -5.51 22.18 -3.25
N ILE A 73 -5.15 20.89 -3.17
CA ILE A 73 -4.64 20.20 -4.36
C ILE A 73 -5.70 19.97 -5.45
N ALA A 74 -7.00 19.92 -5.10
CA ALA A 74 -8.08 19.89 -6.07
C ALA A 74 -8.28 21.26 -6.73
N ARG A 75 -8.36 22.30 -5.91
CA ARG A 75 -8.67 23.66 -6.39
C ARG A 75 -7.54 24.33 -7.18
N GLU A 76 -6.28 24.00 -6.88
CA GLU A 76 -5.13 24.66 -7.49
C GLU A 76 -4.52 23.88 -8.67
N ALA A 77 -4.89 22.62 -8.89
CA ALA A 77 -4.45 21.81 -10.03
C ALA A 77 -5.11 22.27 -11.35
N ASP A 78 -4.54 21.86 -12.48
CA ASP A 78 -5.16 22.04 -13.80
C ASP A 78 -6.38 21.12 -13.97
N ALA A 79 -6.36 19.95 -13.32
CA ALA A 79 -7.49 19.02 -13.21
C ALA A 79 -7.46 18.31 -11.85
N HIS A 80 -8.58 17.75 -11.42
CA HIS A 80 -8.61 16.90 -10.24
C HIS A 80 -9.43 15.64 -10.46
N ILE A 81 -9.13 14.63 -9.68
CA ILE A 81 -9.84 13.36 -9.62
C ILE A 81 -10.24 13.11 -8.18
N ASN A 82 -11.55 12.98 -7.92
CA ASN A 82 -12.03 12.53 -6.63
C ASN A 82 -11.87 10.99 -6.55
N ILE A 83 -11.23 10.51 -5.48
CA ILE A 83 -10.99 9.07 -5.29
C ILE A 83 -12.24 8.28 -4.91
N GLY A 84 -13.39 8.94 -4.73
CA GLY A 84 -14.69 8.29 -4.52
C GLY A 84 -14.83 7.54 -3.19
N CYS A 85 -13.92 7.72 -2.23
CA CYS A 85 -13.96 7.00 -0.96
C CYS A 85 -15.02 7.53 0.02
N GLY A 86 -15.61 8.71 -0.25
CA GLY A 86 -16.45 9.42 0.69
C GLY A 86 -15.70 9.82 1.97
N GLU A 87 -16.44 10.24 2.97
CA GLU A 87 -15.87 10.66 4.24
C GLU A 87 -15.28 9.48 5.03
N GLU A 88 -14.12 9.69 5.61
CA GLU A 88 -13.41 8.73 6.46
C GLU A 88 -12.91 9.44 7.72
N ASN A 89 -13.66 9.27 8.82
CA ASN A 89 -13.46 10.01 10.08
C ASN A 89 -12.42 9.38 11.02
N TRP A 90 -11.69 8.36 10.54
CA TRP A 90 -10.63 7.72 11.28
C TRP A 90 -9.29 8.40 11.00
N ASN A 91 -8.42 8.45 12.00
CA ASN A 91 -7.08 8.98 11.82
C ASN A 91 -6.27 8.12 10.84
N SER A 92 -6.29 6.82 11.04
CA SER A 92 -5.64 5.85 10.15
C SER A 92 -6.54 5.55 8.95
N LYS A 93 -6.15 6.06 7.78
CA LYS A 93 -6.94 5.92 6.55
C LYS A 93 -6.84 4.51 5.98
N THR A 94 -7.98 3.94 5.58
CA THR A 94 -8.13 2.58 5.04
C THR A 94 -8.74 2.58 3.65
N LYS A 95 -10.05 2.85 3.54
CA LYS A 95 -10.74 2.90 2.24
C LYS A 95 -10.14 3.96 1.31
N GLY A 96 -9.69 5.09 1.83
CA GLY A 96 -9.02 6.11 1.04
C GLY A 96 -7.73 5.62 0.38
N VAL A 97 -6.96 4.75 1.03
CA VAL A 97 -5.77 4.12 0.43
C VAL A 97 -6.18 3.20 -0.72
N SER A 98 -7.14 2.30 -0.47
CA SER A 98 -7.63 1.34 -1.47
C SER A 98 -8.24 2.04 -2.68
N CYS A 99 -9.08 3.07 -2.45
CA CYS A 99 -9.68 3.87 -3.52
C CYS A 99 -8.64 4.67 -4.31
N THR A 100 -7.61 5.22 -3.65
CA THR A 100 -6.51 5.92 -4.34
C THR A 100 -5.77 4.97 -5.29
N VAL A 101 -5.45 3.74 -4.83
CA VAL A 101 -4.80 2.74 -5.68
C VAL A 101 -5.69 2.39 -6.87
N LEU A 102 -6.97 2.10 -6.63
CA LEU A 102 -7.91 1.79 -7.69
C LEU A 102 -8.03 2.94 -8.71
N SER A 103 -8.15 4.20 -8.24
CA SER A 103 -8.22 5.37 -9.13
C SER A 103 -6.98 5.51 -10.00
N LEU A 104 -5.78 5.26 -9.45
CA LEU A 104 -4.54 5.30 -10.22
C LEU A 104 -4.47 4.18 -11.26
N LEU A 105 -4.91 2.97 -10.93
CA LEU A 105 -4.95 1.85 -11.88
C LEU A 105 -5.92 2.12 -13.02
N LEU A 106 -7.15 2.57 -12.71
CA LEU A 106 -8.15 2.93 -13.73
C LEU A 106 -7.67 4.07 -14.62
N PHE A 107 -7.12 5.13 -14.02
CA PHE A 107 -6.52 6.24 -14.76
C PHE A 107 -5.40 5.76 -15.70
N GLY A 108 -4.48 4.95 -15.18
CA GLY A 108 -3.34 4.43 -15.95
C GLY A 108 -3.78 3.55 -17.11
N LEU A 109 -4.75 2.66 -16.91
CA LEU A 109 -5.31 1.82 -17.97
C LEU A 109 -5.91 2.66 -19.10
N HIS A 110 -6.73 3.65 -18.77
CA HIS A 110 -7.33 4.53 -19.77
C HIS A 110 -6.29 5.41 -20.47
N ALA A 111 -5.31 5.94 -19.73
CA ALA A 111 -4.21 6.71 -20.31
C ALA A 111 -3.38 5.86 -21.29
N ALA A 112 -3.02 4.63 -20.90
CA ALA A 112 -2.28 3.70 -21.77
C ALA A 112 -3.08 3.34 -23.03
N ARG A 113 -4.40 3.16 -22.90
CA ARG A 113 -5.29 2.91 -24.06
C ARG A 113 -5.35 4.11 -25.00
N MET A 114 -5.45 5.33 -24.46
CA MET A 114 -5.46 6.56 -25.26
C MET A 114 -4.14 6.80 -25.99
N GLN A 115 -3.02 6.44 -25.38
CA GLN A 115 -1.70 6.51 -25.99
C GLN A 115 -1.40 5.37 -26.98
N GLY A 116 -2.29 4.37 -27.08
CA GLY A 116 -2.09 3.23 -27.96
C GLY A 116 -1.09 2.18 -27.43
N TYR A 117 -0.70 2.26 -26.16
CA TYR A 117 0.22 1.28 -25.53
C TYR A 117 -0.46 -0.04 -25.24
N ILE A 118 -1.77 -0.03 -25.00
CA ILE A 118 -2.62 -1.23 -24.90
C ILE A 118 -3.80 -1.10 -25.87
N ASP A 119 -4.30 -2.23 -26.33
CA ASP A 119 -5.50 -2.30 -27.16
C ASP A 119 -6.80 -2.36 -26.32
N GLN A 120 -7.94 -2.42 -26.96
CA GLN A 120 -9.25 -2.49 -26.28
C GLN A 120 -9.44 -3.83 -25.57
N GLU A 121 -8.96 -4.93 -26.17
CA GLU A 121 -9.08 -6.27 -25.59
C GLU A 121 -8.32 -6.36 -24.26
N ARG A 122 -7.09 -5.85 -24.21
CA ARG A 122 -6.31 -5.79 -22.97
C ARG A 122 -6.98 -4.88 -21.93
N LEU A 123 -7.48 -3.71 -22.32
CA LEU A 123 -8.21 -2.83 -21.40
C LEU A 123 -9.40 -3.56 -20.76
N ASP A 124 -10.24 -4.22 -21.58
CA ASP A 124 -11.43 -4.92 -21.11
C ASP A 124 -11.07 -6.10 -20.19
N ALA A 125 -10.02 -6.84 -20.52
CA ALA A 125 -9.53 -7.96 -19.71
C ALA A 125 -9.04 -7.47 -18.31
N GLU A 126 -8.23 -6.42 -18.26
CA GLU A 126 -7.72 -5.83 -17.01
C GLU A 126 -8.88 -5.29 -16.14
N LEU A 127 -9.84 -4.59 -16.75
CA LEU A 127 -11.01 -4.08 -16.04
C LEU A 127 -11.89 -5.22 -15.50
N ALA A 128 -12.03 -6.31 -16.26
CA ALA A 128 -12.78 -7.49 -15.82
C ALA A 128 -12.10 -8.17 -14.64
N GLU A 129 -10.78 -8.31 -14.67
CA GLU A 129 -9.99 -8.90 -13.59
C GLU A 129 -10.07 -8.05 -12.31
N ILE A 130 -9.84 -6.73 -12.41
CA ILE A 130 -10.01 -5.79 -11.28
C ILE A 130 -11.41 -5.94 -10.68
N ARG A 131 -12.44 -5.92 -11.52
CA ARG A 131 -13.85 -6.07 -11.09
C ARG A 131 -14.07 -7.42 -10.41
N GLY A 132 -13.49 -8.50 -10.93
CA GLY A 132 -13.57 -9.84 -10.36
C GLY A 132 -13.02 -9.89 -8.92
N ILE A 133 -11.88 -9.27 -8.67
CA ILE A 133 -11.29 -9.19 -7.32
C ILE A 133 -12.11 -8.28 -6.41
N VAL A 134 -12.39 -7.05 -6.84
CA VAL A 134 -13.03 -6.03 -5.98
C VAL A 134 -14.46 -6.41 -5.61
N SER A 135 -15.25 -7.00 -6.53
CA SER A 135 -16.63 -7.42 -6.26
C SER A 135 -16.73 -8.55 -5.22
N HIS A 136 -15.69 -9.36 -5.06
CA HIS A 136 -15.62 -10.43 -4.06
C HIS A 136 -14.79 -10.08 -2.83
N LEU A 137 -14.29 -8.85 -2.73
CA LEU A 137 -13.37 -8.43 -1.66
C LEU A 137 -13.97 -8.64 -0.28
N ARG A 138 -15.27 -8.43 -0.11
CA ARG A 138 -15.97 -8.69 1.16
C ARG A 138 -15.81 -10.15 1.60
N ARG A 139 -16.07 -11.10 0.69
CA ARG A 139 -15.91 -12.53 0.99
C ARG A 139 -14.48 -12.88 1.40
N TYR A 140 -13.47 -12.40 0.63
CA TYR A 140 -12.06 -12.62 0.95
C TYR A 140 -11.69 -12.02 2.32
N THR A 141 -12.24 -10.85 2.63
CA THR A 141 -12.05 -10.18 3.92
C THR A 141 -12.62 -11.01 5.07
N GLU A 142 -13.83 -11.56 4.94
CA GLU A 142 -14.47 -12.43 5.94
C GLU A 142 -13.66 -13.73 6.14
N GLU A 143 -13.16 -14.34 5.06
CA GLU A 143 -12.29 -15.52 5.12
C GLU A 143 -10.98 -15.26 5.86
N LEU A 144 -10.35 -14.10 5.60
CA LEU A 144 -9.12 -13.66 6.28
C LEU A 144 -9.38 -13.35 7.75
N GLU A 145 -10.48 -12.68 8.06
CA GLU A 145 -10.86 -12.30 9.42
C GLU A 145 -11.08 -13.50 10.31
N ALA A 146 -11.74 -14.55 9.81
CA ALA A 146 -12.00 -15.80 10.53
C ALA A 146 -10.72 -16.51 11.02
N GLN A 147 -9.57 -16.19 10.42
CA GLN A 147 -8.27 -16.80 10.72
C GLN A 147 -7.28 -15.82 11.36
N MET A 148 -7.69 -14.59 11.65
CA MET A 148 -6.80 -13.49 12.05
C MET A 148 -6.01 -13.77 13.34
N GLU A 149 -6.56 -14.59 14.24
CA GLU A 149 -5.90 -14.97 15.49
C GLU A 149 -4.58 -15.71 15.27
N ARG A 150 -4.43 -16.41 14.13
CA ARG A 150 -3.17 -17.08 13.76
C ARG A 150 -2.02 -16.11 13.62
N PHE A 151 -2.29 -14.91 13.13
CA PHE A 151 -1.29 -13.84 13.04
C PHE A 151 -1.21 -13.03 14.34
N THR A 152 -2.35 -12.52 14.81
CA THR A 152 -2.34 -11.63 15.98
C THR A 152 -1.85 -12.34 17.24
N GLY A 153 -2.01 -13.67 17.33
CA GLY A 153 -1.47 -14.50 18.40
C GLY A 153 0.06 -14.50 18.48
N LEU A 154 0.75 -14.35 17.33
CA LEU A 154 2.22 -14.32 17.27
C LEU A 154 2.80 -12.97 17.70
N VAL A 155 2.06 -11.87 17.55
CA VAL A 155 2.56 -10.50 17.76
C VAL A 155 2.40 -10.10 19.22
N GLU A 156 3.49 -9.67 19.85
CA GLU A 156 3.51 -9.07 21.18
C GLU A 156 4.05 -7.63 21.12
N ALA A 157 3.80 -6.83 22.17
CA ALA A 157 4.08 -5.39 22.17
C ALA A 157 5.56 -5.02 21.91
N HIS A 158 6.49 -5.92 22.19
CA HIS A 158 7.92 -5.67 22.11
C HIS A 158 8.60 -6.36 20.91
N ASN A 159 7.85 -7.18 20.16
CA ASN A 159 8.41 -7.83 18.98
C ASN A 159 8.80 -6.83 17.89
N MET A 160 9.79 -7.18 17.11
CA MET A 160 9.97 -6.63 15.78
C MET A 160 9.10 -7.40 14.80
N LEU A 161 8.27 -6.69 14.05
CA LEU A 161 7.45 -7.29 12.99
C LEU A 161 8.11 -7.02 11.64
N TRP A 162 8.60 -8.06 11.00
CA TRP A 162 9.05 -8.04 9.62
C TRP A 162 7.88 -8.32 8.69
N VAL A 163 7.66 -7.43 7.72
CA VAL A 163 6.63 -7.62 6.69
C VAL A 163 7.32 -7.76 5.36
N THR A 164 7.21 -8.92 4.74
CA THR A 164 7.92 -9.24 3.51
C THR A 164 6.97 -9.60 2.38
N ALA A 165 7.32 -9.21 1.18
CA ALA A 165 6.60 -9.53 -0.05
C ALA A 165 7.51 -9.27 -1.25
N THR A 166 7.12 -9.75 -2.43
CA THR A 166 7.78 -9.45 -3.70
C THR A 166 6.88 -8.66 -4.63
N ALA A 167 7.47 -8.11 -5.67
CA ALA A 167 6.78 -7.51 -6.82
C ALA A 167 5.64 -6.54 -6.41
N HIS A 168 4.42 -6.75 -6.94
CA HIS A 168 3.27 -5.89 -6.71
C HIS A 168 2.87 -5.80 -5.23
N HIS A 169 3.12 -6.84 -4.44
CA HIS A 169 2.76 -6.89 -3.02
C HIS A 169 3.76 -6.19 -2.09
N TYR A 170 4.97 -5.87 -2.55
CA TYR A 170 5.95 -5.20 -1.70
C TYR A 170 5.47 -3.83 -1.18
N ALA A 171 4.80 -3.05 -2.02
CA ALA A 171 4.25 -1.78 -1.58
C ALA A 171 3.08 -1.94 -0.58
N VAL A 172 2.38 -3.08 -0.60
CA VAL A 172 1.38 -3.47 0.43
C VAL A 172 2.09 -3.77 1.74
N ALA A 173 3.20 -4.50 1.72
CA ALA A 173 4.01 -4.77 2.91
C ALA A 173 4.51 -3.48 3.57
N ARG A 174 4.96 -2.51 2.75
CA ARG A 174 5.35 -1.18 3.20
C ARG A 174 4.21 -0.42 3.90
N GLU A 175 3.02 -0.44 3.32
CA GLU A 175 1.81 0.17 3.90
C GLU A 175 1.45 -0.51 5.22
N PHE A 176 1.57 -1.84 5.30
CA PHE A 176 1.26 -2.57 6.51
C PHE A 176 2.20 -2.22 7.67
N ALA A 177 3.51 -2.19 7.44
CA ALA A 177 4.47 -1.81 8.46
C ALA A 177 4.14 -0.41 9.04
N MET A 178 3.74 0.54 8.19
CA MET A 178 3.28 1.85 8.63
C MET A 178 1.97 1.75 9.43
N LYS A 179 0.97 1.03 8.93
CA LYS A 179 -0.35 0.92 9.57
C LYS A 179 -0.31 0.25 10.95
N VAL A 180 0.44 -0.82 11.10
CA VAL A 180 0.55 -1.49 12.39
C VAL A 180 1.29 -0.62 13.41
N THR A 181 2.28 0.16 12.96
CA THR A 181 2.97 1.14 13.81
C THR A 181 2.03 2.27 14.20
N GLU A 182 1.21 2.77 13.28
CA GLU A 182 0.24 3.85 13.51
C GLU A 182 -0.90 3.41 14.44
N CYS A 183 -1.46 2.21 14.23
CA CYS A 183 -2.67 1.74 14.91
C CYS A 183 -2.41 0.98 16.19
N ALA A 184 -1.33 0.20 16.25
CA ALA A 184 -1.03 -0.73 17.35
C ALA A 184 0.29 -0.43 18.07
N TYR A 185 1.03 0.59 17.64
CA TYR A 185 2.31 1.04 18.20
C TYR A 185 3.41 -0.04 18.22
N ILE A 186 3.30 -1.01 17.31
CA ILE A 186 4.27 -2.10 17.13
C ILE A 186 5.41 -1.59 16.25
N LYS A 187 6.62 -1.93 16.61
CA LYS A 187 7.79 -1.70 15.76
C LYS A 187 7.70 -2.64 14.56
N ALA A 188 7.65 -2.08 13.36
CA ALA A 188 7.58 -2.87 12.14
C ALA A 188 8.54 -2.34 11.07
N ALA A 189 9.13 -3.26 10.33
CA ALA A 189 9.89 -2.97 9.13
C ALA A 189 9.33 -3.76 7.95
N HIS A 190 9.54 -3.23 6.76
CA HIS A 190 9.21 -3.92 5.52
C HIS A 190 10.47 -4.15 4.70
N LYS A 191 10.54 -5.30 4.05
CA LYS A 191 11.60 -5.62 3.10
C LYS A 191 11.04 -6.39 1.92
N GLU A 192 11.58 -6.09 0.75
CA GLU A 192 11.43 -6.97 -0.38
C GLU A 192 12.10 -8.31 -0.01
N LEU A 193 11.50 -9.41 -0.44
CA LEU A 193 11.88 -10.75 0.03
C LEU A 193 13.34 -11.10 -0.30
N GLU A 194 13.76 -10.76 -1.51
CA GLU A 194 15.14 -11.01 -1.94
C GLU A 194 16.11 -10.05 -1.26
N GLU A 195 15.78 -8.76 -1.17
CA GLU A 195 16.58 -7.76 -0.46
C GLU A 195 16.78 -8.13 1.03
N PHE A 196 15.79 -8.77 1.65
CA PHE A 196 15.90 -9.22 3.03
C PHE A 196 17.09 -10.19 3.22
N LEU A 197 17.33 -11.07 2.25
CA LEU A 197 18.40 -12.07 2.28
C LEU A 197 19.81 -11.52 1.96
N HIS A 198 19.95 -10.20 1.83
CA HIS A 198 21.21 -9.51 1.60
C HIS A 198 21.72 -8.72 2.82
N GLY A 199 21.55 -9.30 4.02
CA GLY A 199 22.10 -8.79 5.27
C GLY A 199 21.11 -8.55 6.38
N PHE A 200 19.81 -8.34 6.09
CA PHE A 200 18.81 -8.11 7.12
C PHE A 200 18.53 -9.36 7.97
N GLU A 201 18.70 -10.54 7.39
CA GLU A 201 18.57 -11.84 8.06
C GLU A 201 19.58 -12.00 9.23
N MET A 202 20.72 -11.31 9.17
CA MET A 202 21.75 -11.35 10.23
C MET A 202 21.27 -10.69 11.53
N GLY A 203 20.25 -9.82 11.47
CA GLY A 203 19.69 -9.13 12.63
C GLY A 203 18.46 -9.81 13.25
N VAL A 204 18.05 -10.97 12.72
CA VAL A 204 16.86 -11.69 13.21
C VAL A 204 17.15 -12.37 14.53
N ASP A 205 16.24 -12.22 15.49
CA ASP A 205 16.24 -12.96 16.74
C ASP A 205 14.95 -13.78 16.94
N GLY A 206 14.96 -14.69 17.93
CA GLY A 206 13.84 -15.62 18.18
C GLY A 206 12.52 -14.94 18.58
N ASN A 207 12.52 -13.63 18.89
CA ASN A 207 11.32 -12.89 19.24
C ASN A 207 10.70 -12.19 18.02
N ASP A 208 11.43 -12.11 16.92
CA ASP A 208 10.96 -11.46 15.69
C ASP A 208 9.79 -12.22 15.07
N VAL A 209 8.78 -11.48 14.64
CA VAL A 209 7.61 -11.99 13.94
C VAL A 209 7.72 -11.71 12.48
N PHE A 210 7.43 -12.68 11.64
CA PHE A 210 7.40 -12.54 10.20
C PHE A 210 5.98 -12.64 9.65
N LEU A 211 5.57 -11.67 8.87
CA LEU A 211 4.42 -11.73 8.00
C LEU A 211 4.89 -11.77 6.55
N ILE A 212 4.54 -12.82 5.83
CA ILE A 212 4.91 -13.05 4.44
C ILE A 212 3.65 -13.00 3.58
N TYR A 213 3.60 -12.05 2.62
CA TYR A 213 2.55 -12.04 1.61
C TYR A 213 2.89 -12.98 0.47
N ALA A 214 2.05 -13.99 0.26
CA ALA A 214 2.16 -15.01 -0.77
C ALA A 214 0.85 -15.11 -1.60
N LEU A 215 0.36 -13.97 -2.07
CA LEU A 215 -0.94 -13.82 -2.76
C LEU A 215 -0.84 -13.87 -4.29
N ASP A 216 0.34 -14.11 -4.83
CA ASP A 216 0.61 -14.39 -6.24
C ASP A 216 1.67 -15.48 -6.43
N GLY A 217 1.87 -15.95 -7.67
CA GLY A 217 2.77 -17.05 -7.98
C GLY A 217 4.22 -16.78 -7.58
N ALA A 218 4.74 -15.60 -7.88
CA ALA A 218 6.13 -15.24 -7.58
C ALA A 218 6.37 -15.15 -6.07
N SER A 219 5.46 -14.52 -5.35
CA SER A 219 5.56 -14.35 -3.89
C SER A 219 5.50 -15.68 -3.13
N ARG A 220 4.82 -16.70 -3.68
CA ARG A 220 4.68 -18.01 -2.99
C ARG A 220 6.01 -18.74 -2.89
N ASP A 221 6.72 -18.88 -4.00
CA ASP A 221 7.97 -19.67 -4.04
C ASP A 221 9.05 -19.03 -3.15
N PHE A 222 9.19 -17.72 -3.25
CA PHE A 222 10.11 -16.96 -2.40
C PHE A 222 9.69 -16.98 -0.93
N GLY A 223 8.40 -16.82 -0.64
CA GLY A 223 7.86 -16.84 0.72
C GLY A 223 8.08 -18.18 1.40
N GLU A 224 7.84 -19.29 0.70
CA GLU A 224 8.11 -20.63 1.20
C GLU A 224 9.62 -20.88 1.40
N GLY A 225 10.44 -20.35 0.51
CA GLY A 225 11.91 -20.35 0.64
C GLY A 225 12.36 -19.64 1.92
N LEU A 226 11.86 -18.43 2.16
CA LEU A 226 12.17 -17.65 3.36
C LEU A 226 11.70 -18.39 4.62
N ARG A 227 10.47 -18.92 4.62
CA ARG A 227 9.94 -19.70 5.76
C ARG A 227 10.86 -20.88 6.11
N ARG A 228 11.27 -21.68 5.11
CA ARG A 228 12.20 -22.80 5.29
C ARG A 228 13.55 -22.36 5.81
N PHE A 229 14.07 -21.24 5.32
CA PHE A 229 15.34 -20.66 5.77
C PHE A 229 15.27 -20.25 7.26
N LEU A 230 14.24 -19.53 7.67
CA LEU A 230 14.05 -19.07 9.05
C LEU A 230 13.93 -20.25 10.03
N LEU A 231 13.12 -21.26 9.70
CA LEU A 231 12.91 -22.46 10.51
C LEU A 231 14.16 -23.35 10.51
N GLY A 232 14.78 -23.58 9.36
CA GLY A 232 15.94 -24.45 9.22
C GLY A 232 17.16 -23.96 9.99
N ASN A 233 17.33 -22.64 10.09
CA ASN A 233 18.39 -22.00 10.88
C ASN A 233 17.98 -21.68 12.31
N ARG A 234 16.75 -22.01 12.71
CA ARG A 234 16.19 -21.74 14.06
C ARG A 234 16.25 -20.26 14.44
N LEU A 235 16.05 -19.37 13.46
CA LEU A 235 16.08 -17.93 13.69
C LEU A 235 14.82 -17.48 14.43
N THR A 236 13.64 -17.90 13.98
CA THR A 236 12.35 -17.71 14.64
C THR A 236 11.34 -18.76 14.13
N ASP A 237 10.37 -19.11 14.94
CA ASP A 237 9.17 -19.90 14.57
C ASP A 237 7.90 -19.04 14.47
N ARG A 238 8.00 -17.75 14.77
CA ARG A 238 6.89 -16.78 14.74
C ARG A 238 6.64 -16.26 13.31
N ILE A 239 6.19 -17.18 12.44
CA ILE A 239 6.01 -16.90 11.02
C ILE A 239 4.54 -17.10 10.64
N CYS A 240 3.97 -16.12 9.94
CA CYS A 240 2.64 -16.19 9.35
C CYS A 240 2.72 -15.90 7.84
N VAL A 241 2.27 -16.86 7.04
CA VAL A 241 2.15 -16.72 5.59
C VAL A 241 0.69 -16.49 5.22
N VAL A 242 0.41 -15.38 4.55
CA VAL A 242 -0.91 -15.06 3.98
C VAL A 242 -0.93 -15.47 2.52
N SER A 243 -1.81 -16.37 2.14
CA SER A 243 -1.84 -16.95 0.79
C SER A 243 -3.25 -17.12 0.24
N ASN A 244 -3.35 -17.23 -1.08
CA ASN A 244 -4.56 -17.67 -1.78
C ASN A 244 -4.49 -19.15 -2.20
N ARG A 245 -3.51 -19.90 -1.72
CA ARG A 245 -3.29 -21.33 -1.99
C ARG A 245 -2.99 -22.11 -0.73
N ASP A 246 -2.94 -23.44 -0.87
CA ASP A 246 -2.53 -24.34 0.21
C ASP A 246 -1.08 -24.03 0.64
N GLY A 247 -0.79 -24.30 1.92
CA GLY A 247 0.49 -24.01 2.55
C GLY A 247 0.56 -22.68 3.32
N GLY A 248 -0.39 -21.75 3.10
CA GLY A 248 -0.50 -20.54 3.91
C GLY A 248 -1.11 -20.80 5.31
N ASP A 249 -0.65 -20.03 6.30
CA ASP A 249 -1.22 -20.07 7.66
C ASP A 249 -2.58 -19.37 7.70
N ILE A 250 -2.74 -18.31 6.91
CA ILE A 250 -4.01 -17.61 6.68
C ILE A 250 -4.30 -17.67 5.19
N ARG A 251 -5.51 -18.09 4.83
CA ARG A 251 -5.88 -18.32 3.44
C ARG A 251 -7.19 -17.62 3.07
N CYS A 252 -7.27 -17.21 1.81
CA CYS A 252 -8.52 -16.79 1.17
C CYS A 252 -8.72 -17.48 -0.17
N SER A 253 -9.95 -17.49 -0.66
CA SER A 253 -10.35 -18.14 -1.92
C SER A 253 -10.14 -17.25 -3.16
N ALA A 254 -9.31 -16.20 -3.07
CA ALA A 254 -9.02 -15.34 -4.21
C ALA A 254 -8.29 -16.11 -5.32
N PRO A 255 -8.62 -15.90 -6.60
CA PRO A 255 -7.88 -16.49 -7.72
C PRO A 255 -6.45 -15.94 -7.79
N ASP A 256 -5.58 -16.58 -8.55
CA ASP A 256 -4.28 -15.98 -8.86
C ASP A 256 -4.48 -14.72 -9.69
N SER A 257 -4.04 -13.61 -9.14
CA SER A 257 -4.15 -12.29 -9.75
C SER A 257 -3.14 -11.32 -9.13
N ARG A 258 -2.51 -10.51 -9.97
CA ARG A 258 -1.69 -9.39 -9.49
C ARG A 258 -2.51 -8.33 -8.74
N PHE A 259 -3.82 -8.26 -9.00
CA PHE A 259 -4.75 -7.38 -8.28
C PHE A 259 -5.11 -7.88 -6.88
N ASN A 260 -4.57 -9.01 -6.45
CA ASN A 260 -4.65 -9.44 -5.04
C ASN A 260 -3.95 -8.46 -4.07
N ILE A 261 -3.34 -7.40 -4.59
CA ILE A 261 -2.95 -6.24 -3.76
C ILE A 261 -4.14 -5.68 -2.97
N PHE A 262 -5.38 -5.73 -3.49
CA PHE A 262 -6.59 -5.32 -2.76
C PHE A 262 -6.93 -6.29 -1.63
N VAL A 263 -6.70 -7.58 -1.82
CA VAL A 263 -6.82 -8.61 -0.77
C VAL A 263 -5.76 -8.37 0.32
N GLY A 264 -4.53 -8.11 -0.09
CA GLY A 264 -3.43 -7.74 0.82
C GLY A 264 -3.73 -6.46 1.61
N LEU A 265 -4.32 -5.45 0.98
CA LEU A 265 -4.78 -4.22 1.63
C LEU A 265 -5.89 -4.51 2.66
N ALA A 266 -6.88 -5.33 2.32
CA ALA A 266 -7.93 -5.72 3.26
C ALA A 266 -7.35 -6.45 4.48
N PHE A 267 -6.41 -7.38 4.25
CA PHE A 267 -5.72 -8.08 5.35
C PHE A 267 -4.99 -7.11 6.28
N LEU A 268 -4.17 -6.21 5.73
CA LEU A 268 -3.40 -5.27 6.55
C LEU A 268 -4.29 -4.34 7.40
N GLN A 269 -5.42 -3.91 6.84
CA GLN A 269 -6.37 -3.03 7.53
C GLN A 269 -7.02 -3.76 8.71
N LEU A 270 -7.47 -4.99 8.48
CA LEU A 270 -8.03 -5.85 9.53
C LEU A 270 -6.99 -6.18 10.60
N ALA A 271 -5.81 -6.64 10.20
CA ALA A 271 -4.74 -7.04 11.11
C ALA A 271 -4.31 -5.87 12.02
N SER A 272 -4.13 -4.67 11.44
CA SER A 272 -3.79 -3.48 12.22
C SER A 272 -4.88 -3.10 13.22
N TYR A 273 -6.15 -3.22 12.82
CA TYR A 273 -7.30 -2.99 13.71
C TYR A 273 -7.37 -4.04 14.84
N ARG A 274 -7.23 -5.34 14.50
CA ARG A 274 -7.25 -6.40 15.50
C ARG A 274 -6.10 -6.30 16.50
N LEU A 275 -4.91 -5.92 16.03
CA LEU A 275 -3.78 -5.65 16.92
C LEU A 275 -4.02 -4.43 17.81
N SER A 276 -4.65 -3.35 17.31
CA SER A 276 -5.01 -2.21 18.16
C SER A 276 -5.96 -2.62 19.29
N LEU A 277 -6.96 -3.46 19.00
CA LEU A 277 -7.86 -4.01 20.02
C LEU A 277 -7.11 -4.91 21.02
N LYS A 278 -6.24 -5.81 20.53
CA LYS A 278 -5.41 -6.69 21.39
C LYS A 278 -4.61 -5.90 22.42
N PHE A 279 -4.06 -4.75 22.02
CA PHE A 279 -3.22 -3.91 22.89
C PHE A 279 -3.98 -2.77 23.59
N GLY A 280 -5.32 -2.75 23.50
CA GLY A 280 -6.16 -1.74 24.14
C GLY A 280 -5.96 -0.31 23.60
N ILE A 281 -5.54 -0.19 22.32
CA ILE A 281 -5.26 1.10 21.68
C ILE A 281 -6.48 1.53 20.87
N ASP A 282 -6.96 2.75 21.13
CA ASP A 282 -7.99 3.36 20.31
C ASP A 282 -7.38 3.98 19.05
N ALA A 283 -7.45 3.24 17.92
CA ALA A 283 -6.91 3.66 16.64
C ALA A 283 -7.59 4.90 16.02
N ARG A 284 -8.67 5.42 16.62
CA ARG A 284 -9.28 6.70 16.23
C ARG A 284 -8.43 7.91 16.61
N HIS A 285 -7.51 7.74 17.56
CA HIS A 285 -6.72 8.81 18.11
C HIS A 285 -5.24 8.68 17.71
N VAL A 286 -4.61 9.81 17.39
CA VAL A 286 -3.15 9.87 17.25
C VAL A 286 -2.49 9.85 18.63
N ARG A 287 -1.40 9.09 18.75
CA ARG A 287 -0.60 9.02 19.99
C ARG A 287 -0.01 10.38 20.38
N TYR A 288 0.49 11.14 19.41
CA TYR A 288 1.15 12.44 19.60
C TYR A 288 0.38 13.52 18.84
N ARG A 289 -0.46 14.28 19.56
CA ARG A 289 -1.34 15.29 18.95
C ARG A 289 -0.64 16.61 18.62
N ASN A 290 0.51 16.85 19.24
CA ASN A 290 1.22 18.13 19.18
C ASN A 290 2.31 18.20 18.11
N ILE A 291 2.40 17.22 17.18
CA ILE A 291 3.44 17.21 16.14
C ILE A 291 3.47 18.49 15.30
N ASN A 292 2.28 19.11 15.07
CA ASN A 292 2.17 20.33 14.28
C ASN A 292 2.74 21.58 14.99
N GLU A 293 3.01 21.51 16.30
CA GLU A 293 3.72 22.56 17.05
C GLU A 293 5.20 22.60 16.66
N PHE A 294 5.74 21.47 16.24
CA PHE A 294 7.15 21.30 15.87
C PHE A 294 7.37 21.25 14.36
N VAL A 295 6.50 20.56 13.65
CA VAL A 295 6.59 20.38 12.19
C VAL A 295 5.22 20.62 11.55
N LYS A 296 5.13 21.63 10.70
CA LYS A 296 3.88 21.96 10.00
C LYS A 296 3.59 20.92 8.91
N THR A 297 2.64 20.01 9.17
CA THR A 297 2.25 18.93 8.25
C THR A 297 0.99 19.23 7.43
N LYS A 298 0.17 20.21 7.86
CA LYS A 298 -1.06 20.64 7.17
C LYS A 298 -1.09 22.16 6.99
N LEU A 299 -1.74 22.62 5.94
CA LEU A 299 -2.06 24.02 5.66
C LEU A 299 -3.48 24.34 6.08
#